data_03bddf4ebed59eb3f608272d28ac9f9b
#
_entry.id   03bddf4ebed59eb3f608272d28ac9f9b
#
_cell.length_a   1.000
_cell.length_b   1.000
_cell.length_c   1.000
_cell.angle_alpha   90.00
_cell.angle_beta   90.00
_cell.angle_gamma   90.00
#
_symmetry.space_group_name_H-M   'P 1'
#
loop_
_entity.id
_entity.type
_entity.pdbx_description
1 polymer ?
#
loop_
_entity_poly.entity_id
_entity_poly.type
_entity_poly.pdbx_seq_one_letter_code
_entity_poly.pdbx_strand_id
1 'polypeptide(L)'
;MSAVIQERPEEISENELEQPDTSEMDGKYLTFWTDGQLFGVPIAHVVQIVGMQKVTEVPEFPYFAKGIINLRGAIIPVLDVRLRLGKQEAEYNERTCIIVTEISSSSVGFIVDEVDAVMAIDDNLISPPPKVSGGSDGYIVGVGKLESRVVLLMDTRKIVGAEEFEMLTGEIA
;
A
#
# COMPACT_ATOMS: atom_id res chain seq x y z
N MET A 1 5.58 14.30 -6.43
CA MET A 1 4.79 13.67 -5.56
C MET A 1 5.46 12.94 -4.45
N SER A 2 6.35 12.11 -4.73
CA SER A 2 7.13 11.54 -3.65
C SER A 2 7.84 12.62 -2.84
N ALA A 3 7.64 13.87 -3.23
CA ALA A 3 8.25 14.96 -2.50
C ALA A 3 7.95 14.92 -1.02
N VAL A 4 6.77 14.41 -0.65
CA VAL A 4 6.43 14.36 0.76
C VAL A 4 7.35 13.43 1.50
N ILE A 5 7.72 12.33 0.86
CA ILE A 5 8.55 11.34 1.53
C ILE A 5 9.98 11.82 1.68
N GLN A 6 10.43 12.66 0.77
CA GLN A 6 11.82 13.08 0.74
C GLN A 6 12.04 14.47 1.30
N GLU A 7 11.06 15.03 1.97
CA GLU A 7 11.19 16.39 2.43
C GLU A 7 12.21 16.51 3.54
N ARG A 8 12.99 17.52 3.48
CA ARG A 8 13.86 18.05 4.52
C ARG A 8 14.78 17.05 5.17
N PRO A 9 15.42 16.21 4.42
CA PRO A 9 16.36 15.30 5.07
C PRO A 9 17.51 16.03 5.78
N GLU A 10 17.89 17.18 5.26
CA GLU A 10 19.03 17.87 5.87
C GLU A 10 18.68 18.50 7.20
N GLU A 11 17.40 18.60 7.53
CA GLU A 11 17.01 19.19 8.79
C GLU A 11 16.73 18.16 9.87
N ILE A 12 16.88 16.90 9.54
CA ILE A 12 16.57 15.83 10.49
C ILE A 12 17.80 15.59 11.34
N SER A 13 17.65 15.70 12.66
CA SER A 13 18.73 15.41 13.56
C SER A 13 18.94 13.92 13.69
N GLU A 14 20.12 13.55 14.20
CA GLU A 14 20.40 12.13 14.40
C GLU A 14 19.42 11.50 15.38
N ASN A 15 18.99 12.26 16.37
CA ASN A 15 18.00 11.73 17.28
C ASN A 15 16.72 11.39 16.59
N GLU A 16 16.31 12.22 15.67
CA GLU A 16 15.08 11.95 14.93
C GLU A 16 15.22 10.74 14.04
N LEU A 17 16.41 10.55 13.48
CA LEU A 17 16.64 9.37 12.65
C LEU A 17 16.62 8.10 13.48
N GLU A 18 17.18 8.17 14.70
CA GLU A 18 17.23 7.00 15.55
C GLU A 18 15.89 6.69 16.18
N GLN A 19 15.11 7.70 16.44
CA GLN A 19 13.82 7.52 17.10
C GLN A 19 12.79 8.34 16.36
N PRO A 20 12.33 7.80 15.22
CA PRO A 20 11.36 8.56 14.43
C PRO A 20 10.12 8.85 15.24
N ASP A 21 9.65 10.05 15.07
CA ASP A 21 8.42 10.49 15.73
C ASP A 21 7.25 9.97 14.94
N THR A 22 6.73 8.82 15.36
CA THR A 22 5.62 8.22 14.66
C THR A 22 4.35 9.04 14.76
N SER A 23 4.29 9.97 15.72
CA SER A 23 3.10 10.80 15.83
C SER A 23 2.94 11.71 14.62
N GLU A 24 4.04 12.05 13.94
CA GLU A 24 3.93 12.84 12.73
C GLU A 24 3.31 12.07 11.58
N MET A 25 3.31 10.76 11.68
CA MET A 25 2.71 9.90 10.65
C MET A 25 1.27 9.54 10.97
N ASP A 26 0.85 9.76 12.21
CA ASP A 26 -0.51 9.42 12.61
C ASP A 26 -1.50 10.24 11.80
N GLY A 27 -2.52 9.55 11.29
CA GLY A 27 -3.54 10.23 10.53
C GLY A 27 -3.15 10.63 9.13
N LYS A 28 -1.95 10.24 8.69
CA LYS A 28 -1.51 10.55 7.34
C LYS A 28 -1.53 9.28 6.49
N TYR A 29 -1.95 9.45 5.25
CA TYR A 29 -2.17 8.33 4.34
C TYR A 29 -1.53 8.62 3.01
N LEU A 30 -0.96 7.58 2.42
CA LEU A 30 -0.56 7.63 1.03
C LEU A 30 -1.78 7.22 0.21
N THR A 31 -2.22 8.10 -0.66
CA THR A 31 -3.39 7.81 -1.49
C THR A 31 -2.94 7.43 -2.89
N PHE A 32 -3.71 6.54 -3.51
CA PHE A 32 -3.37 6.02 -4.82
C PHE A 32 -4.65 5.61 -5.54
N TRP A 33 -4.56 5.57 -6.86
CA TRP A 33 -5.67 5.20 -7.72
C TRP A 33 -5.54 3.75 -8.16
N THR A 34 -6.63 3.05 -8.12
CA THR A 34 -6.74 1.72 -8.69
C THR A 34 -8.12 1.61 -9.29
N ASP A 35 -8.17 1.36 -10.60
CA ASP A 35 -9.43 1.18 -11.32
C ASP A 35 -10.38 2.35 -11.08
N GLY A 36 -9.84 3.57 -11.11
CA GLY A 36 -10.65 4.77 -10.99
C GLY A 36 -11.11 5.12 -9.60
N GLN A 37 -10.71 4.35 -8.59
CA GLN A 37 -11.10 4.60 -7.21
C GLN A 37 -9.88 4.99 -6.39
N LEU A 38 -10.05 5.95 -5.51
CA LEU A 38 -8.97 6.43 -4.66
C LEU A 38 -8.93 5.63 -3.37
N PHE A 39 -7.76 5.07 -3.08
CA PHE A 39 -7.52 4.30 -1.87
C PHE A 39 -6.44 4.96 -1.05
N GLY A 40 -6.34 4.59 0.21
CA GLY A 40 -5.28 5.09 1.06
C GLY A 40 -4.78 4.03 2.00
N VAL A 41 -3.48 4.08 2.28
CA VAL A 41 -2.85 3.22 3.29
C VAL A 41 -2.06 4.11 4.23
N PRO A 42 -1.93 3.73 5.50
CA PRO A 42 -1.18 4.56 6.43
C PRO A 42 0.25 4.76 5.94
N ILE A 43 0.69 6.01 5.97
CA ILE A 43 2.04 6.31 5.47
C ILE A 43 3.10 5.60 6.33
N ALA A 44 2.78 5.31 7.58
CA ALA A 44 3.73 4.64 8.46
C ALA A 44 4.08 3.24 7.96
N HIS A 45 3.23 2.63 7.16
CA HIS A 45 3.50 1.30 6.64
C HIS A 45 4.30 1.32 5.34
N VAL A 46 4.49 2.48 4.74
CA VAL A 46 5.14 2.59 3.44
C VAL A 46 6.62 2.75 3.63
N VAL A 47 7.38 1.86 2.98
CA VAL A 47 8.83 1.93 3.02
C VAL A 47 9.36 2.79 1.88
N GLN A 48 8.84 2.57 0.69
CA GLN A 48 9.26 3.37 -0.46
C GLN A 48 8.28 3.15 -1.61
N ILE A 49 8.36 4.01 -2.59
CA ILE A 49 7.55 3.93 -3.80
C ILE A 49 8.51 3.88 -4.96
N VAL A 50 8.34 2.90 -5.83
CA VAL A 50 9.20 2.77 -7.00
C VAL A 50 8.34 2.58 -8.22
N GLY A 51 8.89 2.88 -9.39
CA GLY A 51 8.22 2.57 -10.65
C GLY A 51 8.20 1.08 -10.88
N MET A 52 7.58 0.69 -11.99
CA MET A 52 7.51 -0.74 -12.28
C MET A 52 8.91 -1.30 -12.50
N GLN A 53 9.11 -2.47 -11.95
CA GLN A 53 10.34 -3.23 -12.06
C GLN A 53 10.05 -4.49 -12.85
N LYS A 54 11.11 -5.16 -13.27
CA LYS A 54 10.93 -6.48 -13.87
C LYS A 54 10.40 -7.45 -12.81
N VAL A 55 9.30 -8.12 -13.14
CA VAL A 55 8.65 -9.05 -12.22
C VAL A 55 8.94 -10.46 -12.69
N THR A 56 9.43 -11.28 -11.77
CA THR A 56 9.66 -12.70 -12.04
C THR A 56 8.48 -13.47 -11.48
N GLU A 57 7.79 -14.21 -12.33
CA GLU A 57 6.63 -14.97 -11.90
C GLU A 57 7.04 -16.13 -11.03
N VAL A 58 6.23 -16.38 -10.00
CA VAL A 58 6.41 -17.55 -9.13
C VAL A 58 5.17 -18.40 -9.30
N PRO A 59 5.32 -19.61 -9.86
CA PRO A 59 4.14 -20.38 -10.27
C PRO A 59 3.16 -20.72 -9.18
N GLU A 60 3.59 -20.80 -7.94
CA GLU A 60 2.71 -21.22 -6.86
C GLU A 60 2.07 -20.07 -6.11
N PHE A 61 2.34 -18.84 -6.55
CA PHE A 61 1.74 -17.67 -5.90
C PHE A 61 0.25 -17.59 -6.21
N PRO A 62 -0.53 -16.95 -5.33
CA PRO A 62 -1.94 -16.68 -5.64
C PRO A 62 -2.07 -15.85 -6.91
N TYR A 63 -3.22 -15.92 -7.53
CA TYR A 63 -3.41 -15.30 -8.84
C TYR A 63 -3.18 -13.79 -8.83
N PHE A 64 -3.42 -13.12 -7.72
CA PHE A 64 -3.23 -11.68 -7.67
C PHE A 64 -1.79 -11.27 -7.40
N ALA A 65 -0.93 -12.21 -7.06
CA ALA A 65 0.48 -11.93 -6.84
C ALA A 65 1.21 -12.15 -8.15
N LYS A 66 1.75 -11.05 -8.69
CA LYS A 66 2.39 -11.11 -9.99
C LYS A 66 3.74 -11.82 -9.95
N GLY A 67 4.38 -11.85 -8.81
CA GLY A 67 5.66 -12.49 -8.69
C GLY A 67 6.54 -11.77 -7.70
N ILE A 68 7.82 -11.72 -7.99
CA ILE A 68 8.80 -11.07 -7.12
C ILE A 68 9.60 -10.06 -7.93
N ILE A 69 10.09 -9.05 -7.24
CA ILE A 69 11.04 -8.11 -7.84
C ILE A 69 12.32 -8.14 -7.01
N ASN A 70 13.40 -7.75 -7.66
CA ASN A 70 14.69 -7.60 -6.99
C ASN A 70 14.95 -6.11 -6.88
N LEU A 71 14.92 -5.61 -5.66
CA LEU A 71 15.11 -4.19 -5.42
C LEU A 71 16.38 -4.03 -4.61
N ARG A 72 17.48 -3.72 -5.32
CA ARG A 72 18.80 -3.53 -4.68
C ARG A 72 19.21 -4.75 -3.86
N GLY A 73 18.94 -5.93 -4.40
CA GLY A 73 19.32 -7.18 -3.74
C GLY A 73 18.27 -7.77 -2.84
N ALA A 74 17.22 -7.03 -2.53
CA ALA A 74 16.13 -7.54 -1.70
C ALA A 74 15.06 -8.13 -2.61
N ILE A 75 14.62 -9.32 -2.29
CA ILE A 75 13.57 -9.99 -3.05
C ILE A 75 12.24 -9.66 -2.40
N ILE A 76 11.37 -9.03 -3.15
CA ILE A 76 10.12 -8.52 -2.63
C ILE A 76 8.96 -9.08 -3.45
N PRO A 77 8.03 -9.80 -2.82
CA PRO A 77 6.85 -10.24 -3.53
C PRO A 77 5.95 -9.05 -3.82
N VAL A 78 5.33 -9.08 -5.00
CA VAL A 78 4.45 -7.98 -5.40
C VAL A 78 3.10 -8.54 -5.80
N LEU A 79 2.05 -7.87 -5.34
CA LEU A 79 0.70 -8.21 -5.72
C LEU A 79 0.08 -7.04 -6.46
N ASP A 80 -0.85 -7.38 -7.33
CA ASP A 80 -1.55 -6.39 -8.15
C ASP A 80 -2.87 -6.07 -7.45
N VAL A 81 -3.03 -4.81 -7.04
CA VAL A 81 -4.21 -4.43 -6.27
C VAL A 81 -5.49 -4.61 -7.10
N ARG A 82 -5.44 -4.35 -8.41
CA ARG A 82 -6.61 -4.59 -9.25
C ARG A 82 -7.08 -6.03 -9.13
N LEU A 83 -6.16 -6.97 -9.26
CA LEU A 83 -6.52 -8.38 -9.22
C LEU A 83 -7.00 -8.77 -7.84
N ARG A 84 -6.36 -8.24 -6.80
CA ARG A 84 -6.78 -8.58 -5.44
C ARG A 84 -8.20 -8.10 -5.16
N LEU A 85 -8.59 -6.98 -5.77
CA LEU A 85 -9.93 -6.43 -5.59
C LEU A 85 -10.94 -7.09 -6.53
N GLY A 86 -10.52 -8.07 -7.30
CA GLY A 86 -11.43 -8.75 -8.22
C GLY A 86 -11.70 -7.99 -9.50
N LYS A 87 -10.84 -7.02 -9.82
CA LYS A 87 -10.97 -6.26 -11.04
C LYS A 87 -10.18 -6.91 -12.15
N GLN A 88 -10.40 -6.44 -13.36
CA GLN A 88 -9.69 -6.97 -14.51
C GLN A 88 -8.26 -6.45 -14.54
N GLU A 89 -7.39 -7.28 -15.06
CA GLU A 89 -6.01 -6.89 -15.26
C GLU A 89 -5.93 -5.77 -16.28
N ALA A 90 -4.99 -4.84 -16.07
CA ALA A 90 -4.78 -3.74 -16.98
C ALA A 90 -3.31 -3.67 -17.32
N GLU A 91 -3.01 -3.13 -18.50
CA GLU A 91 -1.62 -2.94 -18.88
C GLU A 91 -0.98 -1.89 -18.00
N TYR A 92 0.26 -2.13 -17.64
CA TYR A 92 1.02 -1.17 -16.87
C TYR A 92 1.55 -0.07 -17.78
N ASN A 93 1.62 1.13 -17.24
CA ASN A 93 2.11 2.27 -18.02
C ASN A 93 3.07 3.07 -17.16
N GLU A 94 3.44 4.26 -17.64
CA GLU A 94 4.47 5.02 -16.95
C GLU A 94 4.01 5.56 -15.60
N ARG A 95 2.72 5.53 -15.30
CA ARG A 95 2.22 5.96 -14.01
C ARG A 95 2.08 4.82 -13.01
N THR A 96 2.13 3.59 -13.49
CA THR A 96 2.02 2.43 -12.62
C THR A 96 3.21 2.38 -11.68
N CYS A 97 2.93 2.18 -10.40
CA CYS A 97 3.96 2.20 -9.37
C CYS A 97 3.81 1.01 -8.46
N ILE A 98 4.88 0.72 -7.73
CA ILE A 98 4.86 -0.29 -6.69
C ILE A 98 5.07 0.42 -5.36
N ILE A 99 4.10 0.26 -4.47
CA ILE A 99 4.19 0.79 -3.11
C ILE A 99 4.74 -0.34 -2.25
N VAL A 100 5.97 -0.16 -1.78
CA VAL A 100 6.60 -1.19 -0.96
C VAL A 100 6.24 -0.90 0.49
N THR A 101 5.63 -1.88 1.13
CA THR A 101 5.19 -1.75 2.53
C THR A 101 5.89 -2.78 3.37
N GLU A 102 5.93 -2.53 4.67
CA GLU A 102 6.46 -3.48 5.63
C GLU A 102 5.32 -4.06 6.44
N ILE A 103 5.23 -5.38 6.45
CA ILE A 103 4.22 -6.11 7.19
C ILE A 103 4.95 -7.16 7.99
N SER A 104 4.90 -7.06 9.33
CA SER A 104 5.53 -8.05 10.22
C SER A 104 6.97 -8.32 9.82
N SER A 105 7.73 -7.27 9.57
CA SER A 105 9.15 -7.32 9.24
C SER A 105 9.45 -7.85 7.84
N SER A 106 8.44 -8.10 7.04
CA SER A 106 8.63 -8.52 5.65
C SER A 106 8.12 -7.42 4.73
N SER A 107 8.76 -7.31 3.58
CA SER A 107 8.35 -6.31 2.59
C SER A 107 7.42 -6.95 1.58
N VAL A 108 6.34 -6.24 1.26
CA VAL A 108 5.41 -6.65 0.22
C VAL A 108 5.11 -5.42 -0.62
N GLY A 109 5.15 -5.59 -1.92
CA GLY A 109 4.86 -4.49 -2.83
C GLY A 109 3.46 -4.58 -3.39
N PHE A 110 2.83 -3.42 -3.52
CA PHE A 110 1.48 -3.31 -4.10
C PHE A 110 1.57 -2.55 -5.41
N ILE A 111 1.17 -3.18 -6.49
CA ILE A 111 1.14 -2.53 -7.80
C ILE A 111 -0.17 -1.76 -7.90
N VAL A 112 -0.06 -0.46 -8.11
CA VAL A 112 -1.22 0.42 -8.21
C VAL A 112 -1.15 1.19 -9.51
N ASP A 113 -2.31 1.71 -9.93
CA ASP A 113 -2.37 2.41 -11.21
C ASP A 113 -1.60 3.72 -11.17
N GLU A 114 -1.69 4.45 -10.08
CA GLU A 114 -1.05 5.75 -9.98
C GLU A 114 -1.04 6.19 -8.53
N VAL A 115 0.09 6.72 -8.07
CA VAL A 115 0.15 7.31 -6.74
C VAL A 115 -0.40 8.73 -6.81
N ASP A 116 -1.17 9.13 -5.82
CA ASP A 116 -1.81 10.43 -5.79
C ASP A 116 -1.05 11.39 -4.86
N ALA A 117 -1.12 11.17 -3.56
CA ALA A 117 -0.57 12.15 -2.61
C ALA A 117 -0.42 11.52 -1.23
N VAL A 118 0.26 12.25 -0.35
CA VAL A 118 0.19 11.96 1.08
C VAL A 118 -0.67 13.05 1.69
N MET A 119 -1.67 12.64 2.45
CA MET A 119 -2.58 13.62 3.03
C MET A 119 -2.99 13.20 4.43
N ALA A 120 -3.26 14.20 5.25
CA ALA A 120 -3.81 13.97 6.58
C ALA A 120 -5.33 13.90 6.47
N ILE A 121 -5.90 12.92 7.14
CA ILE A 121 -7.35 12.77 7.18
C ILE A 121 -7.73 12.65 8.65
N ASP A 122 -8.45 13.64 9.15
CA ASP A 122 -8.88 13.61 10.55
C ASP A 122 -9.83 12.46 10.80
N ASP A 123 -9.75 11.91 12.01
CA ASP A 123 -10.62 10.80 12.37
C ASP A 123 -12.09 11.16 12.20
N ASN A 124 -12.46 12.40 12.44
CA ASN A 124 -13.86 12.77 12.33
C ASN A 124 -14.34 12.80 10.88
N LEU A 125 -13.43 12.69 9.93
CA LEU A 125 -13.80 12.59 8.52
C LEU A 125 -13.81 11.15 8.04
N ILE A 126 -13.53 10.20 8.92
CA ILE A 126 -13.46 8.80 8.55
C ILE A 126 -14.67 8.09 9.11
N SER A 127 -15.43 7.47 8.23
CA SER A 127 -16.60 6.68 8.61
C SER A 127 -16.25 5.21 8.54
N PRO A 128 -16.99 4.37 9.28
CA PRO A 128 -16.78 2.93 9.16
C PRO A 128 -17.09 2.47 7.74
N PRO A 129 -16.48 1.36 7.32
CA PRO A 129 -16.77 0.85 5.98
C PRO A 129 -18.20 0.35 5.89
N PRO A 130 -18.78 0.38 4.70
CA PRO A 130 -20.11 -0.19 4.55
C PRO A 130 -20.08 -1.68 4.83
N LYS A 131 -21.14 -2.16 5.42
CA LYS A 131 -21.27 -3.60 5.65
C LYS A 131 -21.78 -4.21 4.38
N VAL A 132 -21.00 -5.12 3.85
CA VAL A 132 -21.40 -5.85 2.66
C VAL A 132 -21.69 -7.27 3.09
N SER A 133 -22.95 -7.67 2.94
CA SER A 133 -23.29 -9.02 3.31
C SER A 133 -22.55 -9.97 2.40
N GLY A 134 -22.01 -10.98 3.00
CA GLY A 134 -21.40 -12.06 2.25
C GLY A 134 -19.99 -11.83 1.87
N GLY A 135 -19.29 -10.86 2.41
CA GLY A 135 -18.03 -11.15 2.11
C GLY A 135 -16.95 -10.26 1.99
N SER A 136 -17.07 -9.16 2.45
CA SER A 136 -15.88 -8.38 2.49
C SER A 136 -14.86 -9.06 3.39
N ASP A 137 -13.65 -9.20 2.93
CA ASP A 137 -12.58 -9.70 3.76
C ASP A 137 -12.18 -8.71 4.82
N GLY A 138 -12.79 -7.55 4.83
CA GLY A 138 -12.49 -6.57 5.84
C GLY A 138 -11.26 -5.75 5.56
N TYR A 139 -10.74 -5.76 4.36
CA TYR A 139 -9.54 -4.97 4.10
C TYR A 139 -9.82 -3.49 3.91
N ILE A 140 -11.06 -3.10 3.67
CA ILE A 140 -11.43 -1.69 3.71
C ILE A 140 -11.84 -1.40 5.15
N VAL A 141 -11.08 -0.55 5.82
CA VAL A 141 -11.29 -0.32 7.24
C VAL A 141 -11.88 1.06 7.54
N GLY A 142 -12.07 1.87 6.51
CA GLY A 142 -12.67 3.17 6.72
C GLY A 142 -12.92 3.85 5.41
N VAL A 143 -13.77 4.87 5.46
CA VAL A 143 -14.09 5.68 4.30
C VAL A 143 -13.81 7.12 4.68
N GLY A 144 -12.81 7.72 4.05
CA GLY A 144 -12.48 9.12 4.27
C GLY A 144 -13.34 10.00 3.38
N LYS A 145 -14.04 10.93 3.99
CA LYS A 145 -14.92 11.82 3.25
C LYS A 145 -14.26 13.19 3.17
N LEU A 146 -13.68 13.46 2.04
CA LEU A 146 -13.06 14.74 1.79
C LEU A 146 -14.02 15.61 1.00
N GLU A 147 -13.66 16.86 0.85
CA GLU A 147 -14.58 17.83 0.28
C GLU A 147 -15.14 17.38 -1.06
N SER A 148 -14.28 16.91 -1.94
CA SER A 148 -14.69 16.50 -3.28
C SER A 148 -14.31 15.08 -3.61
N ARG A 149 -13.82 14.31 -2.64
CA ARG A 149 -13.28 13.00 -2.92
C ARG A 149 -13.62 12.04 -1.78
N VAL A 150 -13.72 10.79 -2.14
CA VAL A 150 -13.89 9.70 -1.18
C VAL A 150 -12.65 8.83 -1.28
N VAL A 151 -12.07 8.54 -0.13
CA VAL A 151 -10.88 7.70 -0.06
C VAL A 151 -11.24 6.45 0.71
N LEU A 152 -11.01 5.29 0.10
CA LEU A 152 -11.23 4.01 0.79
C LEU A 152 -9.93 3.61 1.48
N LEU A 153 -9.96 3.56 2.80
CA LEU A 153 -8.77 3.26 3.59
C LEU A 153 -8.62 1.76 3.72
N MET A 154 -7.41 1.27 3.44
CA MET A 154 -7.13 -0.15 3.41
C MET A 154 -6.20 -0.54 4.53
N ASP A 155 -6.38 -1.76 5.00
CA ASP A 155 -5.44 -2.39 5.91
C ASP A 155 -4.52 -3.28 5.08
N THR A 156 -3.22 -2.98 5.12
CA THR A 156 -2.27 -3.69 4.27
C THR A 156 -2.18 -5.17 4.58
N ARG A 157 -2.30 -5.54 5.85
CA ARG A 157 -2.26 -6.95 6.20
C ARG A 157 -3.46 -7.69 5.67
N LYS A 158 -4.61 -7.07 5.78
CA LYS A 158 -5.84 -7.73 5.36
C LYS A 158 -5.96 -7.84 3.85
N ILE A 159 -5.43 -6.83 3.12
CA ILE A 159 -5.49 -6.92 1.67
C ILE A 159 -4.62 -8.06 1.17
N VAL A 160 -3.51 -8.33 1.84
CA VAL A 160 -2.70 -9.48 1.47
C VAL A 160 -3.39 -10.78 1.88
N GLY A 161 -3.89 -10.84 3.11
CA GLY A 161 -4.47 -12.07 3.64
C GLY A 161 -3.43 -12.87 4.40
N ALA A 162 -3.85 -13.51 5.48
CA ALA A 162 -2.90 -14.19 6.36
C ALA A 162 -2.26 -15.39 5.68
N GLU A 163 -3.06 -16.22 5.02
CA GLU A 163 -2.50 -17.39 4.35
C GLU A 163 -1.63 -16.99 3.18
N GLU A 164 -2.08 -15.98 2.44
CA GLU A 164 -1.33 -15.51 1.28
C GLU A 164 -0.01 -14.87 1.71
N PHE A 165 -0.03 -14.17 2.85
CA PHE A 165 1.22 -13.58 3.34
C PHE A 165 2.26 -14.67 3.60
N GLU A 166 1.83 -15.78 4.20
CA GLU A 166 2.75 -16.89 4.43
C GLU A 166 3.26 -17.47 3.12
N MET A 167 2.37 -17.61 2.13
CA MET A 167 2.79 -18.12 0.83
C MET A 167 3.79 -17.19 0.15
N LEU A 168 3.60 -15.89 0.30
CA LEU A 168 4.45 -14.91 -0.38
C LEU A 168 5.79 -14.73 0.29
N THR A 169 5.83 -14.81 1.62
CA THR A 169 7.04 -14.46 2.36
C THR A 169 7.68 -15.62 3.08
N GLY A 170 6.93 -16.69 3.28
CA GLY A 170 7.41 -17.80 4.10
C GLY A 170 7.33 -17.52 5.59
N GLU A 171 6.65 -16.45 5.98
CA GLU A 171 6.54 -16.06 7.38
C GLU A 171 5.08 -15.93 7.76
N ILE A 172 4.84 -16.06 9.05
CA ILE A 172 3.48 -15.89 9.59
C ILE A 172 3.29 -14.44 9.96
N ALA A 173 2.20 -13.86 9.49
CA ALA A 173 1.91 -12.45 9.72
C ALA A 173 1.58 -12.16 11.18
#